data_8316d653de96b0b69de23cae02532d32
#
_entry.id   8316d653de96b0b69de23cae02532d32
#
_cell.length_a   1.000
_cell.length_b   1.000
_cell.length_c   1.000
_cell.angle_alpha   90.00
_cell.angle_beta   90.00
_cell.angle_gamma   90.00
#
_symmetry.space_group_name_H-M   'P 1'
#
loop_
_entity.id
_entity.type
_entity.pdbx_description
1 polymer ?
#
loop_
_entity_poly.entity_id
_entity_poly.type
_entity_poly.pdbx_seq_one_letter_code
_entity_poly.pdbx_strand_id
1 'polypeptide(L)'
;ELLISYDFHNPITQTNTYFDTENQDVKKQHGAVRIRTIQNKKIFTLKIRKDEYTHYEFEKEISAENINEIEDPEISNWFNQYQIPKNLHPTASFTTLRNVYAFENGELCLDKTYYKNHTDYEIEYEYTSDHDGIHFFNSILEKYGLKWVKNCPSKIARALND
;
A
#
# COMPACT_ATOMS: atom_id res chain seq x y z
N GLU A 1 -22.36 3.45 5.61
CA GLU A 1 -22.56 4.12 6.90
C GLU A 1 -21.33 4.95 7.31
N LEU A 2 -20.10 4.39 7.27
CA LEU A 2 -18.87 5.14 7.61
C LEU A 2 -18.70 6.43 6.79
N LEU A 3 -18.95 6.40 5.50
CA LEU A 3 -18.86 7.59 4.62
C LEU A 3 -19.82 8.72 5.01
N ILE A 4 -20.89 8.42 5.74
CA ILE A 4 -21.86 9.39 6.21
C ILE A 4 -21.46 9.94 7.60
N SER A 5 -20.79 9.11 8.39
CA SER A 5 -20.44 9.43 9.79
C SER A 5 -19.23 10.35 9.92
N TYR A 6 -18.39 10.39 8.90
CA TYR A 6 -17.18 11.23 8.85
C TYR A 6 -17.14 12.01 7.54
N ASP A 7 -16.58 13.20 7.59
CA ASP A 7 -16.38 14.07 6.42
C ASP A 7 -15.11 13.63 5.65
N PHE A 8 -15.25 12.50 4.94
CA PHE A 8 -14.16 11.98 4.12
C PHE A 8 -13.83 12.94 2.98
N HIS A 9 -12.54 13.05 2.65
CA HIS A 9 -12.09 13.71 1.45
C HIS A 9 -12.69 13.05 0.20
N ASN A 10 -12.74 13.78 -0.91
CA ASN A 10 -13.14 13.19 -2.19
C ASN A 10 -12.28 11.97 -2.52
N PRO A 11 -12.88 10.91 -3.09
CA PRO A 11 -12.15 9.70 -3.37
C PRO A 11 -10.98 9.94 -4.33
N ILE A 12 -9.86 9.31 -4.03
CA ILE A 12 -8.63 9.36 -4.81
C ILE A 12 -8.46 8.04 -5.56
N THR A 13 -8.26 8.11 -6.87
CA THR A 13 -7.94 6.93 -7.68
C THR A 13 -6.44 6.70 -7.67
N GLN A 14 -6.03 5.50 -7.28
CA GLN A 14 -4.64 5.05 -7.22
C GLN A 14 -4.48 3.81 -8.09
N THR A 15 -3.62 3.86 -9.11
CA THR A 15 -3.23 2.67 -9.86
C THR A 15 -1.87 2.19 -9.37
N ASN A 16 -1.81 0.95 -8.94
CA ASN A 16 -0.62 0.34 -8.34
C ASN A 16 -0.10 -0.75 -9.26
N THR A 17 1.18 -0.68 -9.61
CA THR A 17 1.89 -1.75 -10.31
C THR A 17 3.03 -2.22 -9.43
N TYR A 18 3.06 -3.52 -9.14
CA TYR A 18 4.10 -4.16 -8.36
C TYR A 18 5.09 -4.88 -9.26
N PHE A 19 6.33 -4.94 -8.79
CA PHE A 19 7.46 -5.48 -9.54
C PHE A 19 8.21 -6.50 -8.71
N ASP A 20 8.66 -7.57 -9.34
CA ASP A 20 9.54 -8.57 -8.75
C ASP A 20 10.39 -9.23 -9.85
N THR A 21 11.32 -10.08 -9.45
CA THR A 21 12.04 -10.97 -10.35
C THR A 21 11.20 -12.20 -10.67
N GLU A 22 11.59 -12.97 -11.68
CA GLU A 22 10.98 -14.28 -11.97
C GLU A 22 11.05 -15.23 -10.77
N ASN A 23 12.09 -15.11 -9.97
CA ASN A 23 12.29 -15.92 -8.77
C ASN A 23 11.57 -15.38 -7.53
N GLN A 24 10.82 -14.28 -7.64
CA GLN A 24 10.13 -13.62 -6.52
C GLN A 24 11.08 -13.19 -5.38
N ASP A 25 12.23 -12.65 -5.71
CA ASP A 25 13.27 -12.32 -4.73
C ASP A 25 12.86 -11.19 -3.77
N VAL A 26 12.04 -10.25 -4.22
CA VAL A 26 11.48 -9.20 -3.38
C VAL A 26 10.46 -9.78 -2.40
N LYS A 27 9.56 -10.63 -2.88
CA LYS A 27 8.55 -11.32 -2.07
C LYS A 27 9.19 -12.22 -1.01
N LYS A 28 10.25 -12.95 -1.36
CA LYS A 28 10.99 -13.82 -0.41
C LYS A 28 11.59 -13.04 0.76
N GLN A 29 11.90 -11.78 0.57
CA GLN A 29 12.36 -10.86 1.61
C GLN A 29 11.23 -10.18 2.38
N HIS A 30 9.97 -10.59 2.16
CA HIS A 30 8.78 -9.93 2.68
C HIS A 30 8.73 -8.43 2.35
N GLY A 31 9.24 -8.09 1.15
CA GLY A 31 9.24 -6.74 0.60
C GLY A 31 8.21 -6.55 -0.50
N ALA A 32 8.12 -5.31 -0.95
CA ALA A 32 7.36 -4.95 -2.14
C ALA A 32 8.02 -3.76 -2.84
N VAL A 33 8.09 -3.82 -4.16
CA VAL A 33 8.48 -2.71 -5.03
C VAL A 33 7.27 -2.32 -5.86
N ARG A 34 6.90 -1.05 -5.81
CA ARG A 34 5.67 -0.53 -6.41
C ARG A 34 5.89 0.82 -7.10
N ILE A 35 5.24 1.01 -8.23
CA ILE A 35 4.97 2.33 -8.79
C ILE A 35 3.46 2.59 -8.65
N ARG A 36 3.12 3.69 -7.99
CA ARG A 36 1.74 4.16 -7.81
C ARG A 36 1.52 5.41 -8.63
N THR A 37 0.48 5.42 -9.45
CA THR A 37 0.03 6.61 -10.17
C THR A 37 -1.16 7.22 -9.45
N ILE A 38 -1.03 8.50 -9.06
CA ILE A 38 -2.07 9.32 -8.46
C ILE A 38 -2.07 10.67 -9.17
N GLN A 39 -3.20 11.09 -9.78
CA GLN A 39 -3.34 12.44 -10.36
C GLN A 39 -2.15 12.84 -11.27
N ASN A 40 -1.74 11.99 -12.17
CA ASN A 40 -0.60 12.20 -13.09
C ASN A 40 0.80 12.21 -12.43
N LYS A 41 0.88 11.94 -11.13
CA LYS A 41 2.14 11.74 -10.42
C LYS A 41 2.43 10.25 -10.30
N LYS A 42 3.71 9.89 -10.41
CA LYS A 42 4.19 8.55 -10.18
C LYS A 42 5.06 8.52 -8.94
N ILE A 43 4.72 7.64 -8.03
CA ILE A 43 5.44 7.48 -6.76
C ILE A 43 6.02 6.07 -6.72
N PHE A 44 7.35 6.01 -6.69
CA PHE A 44 8.08 4.78 -6.38
C PHE A 44 7.97 4.50 -4.89
N THR A 45 7.77 3.24 -4.54
CA THR A 45 7.77 2.78 -3.15
C THR A 45 8.57 1.48 -3.03
N LEU A 46 9.51 1.46 -2.10
CA LEU A 46 10.11 0.23 -1.58
C LEU A 46 9.60 0.01 -0.15
N LYS A 47 8.94 -1.12 0.08
CA LYS A 47 8.40 -1.51 1.37
C LYS A 47 9.11 -2.76 1.86
N ILE A 48 9.70 -2.71 3.05
CA ILE A 48 10.43 -3.82 3.67
C ILE A 48 9.84 -4.11 5.03
N ARG A 49 9.46 -5.36 5.27
CA ARG A 49 8.90 -5.78 6.55
C ARG A 49 9.94 -5.66 7.67
N LYS A 50 9.58 -4.97 8.74
CA LYS A 50 10.37 -4.87 9.96
C LYS A 50 9.94 -5.90 11.00
N ASP A 51 8.63 -6.01 11.25
CA ASP A 51 8.00 -6.95 12.16
C ASP A 51 6.58 -7.31 11.68
N GLU A 52 5.78 -7.95 12.50
CA GLU A 52 4.45 -8.42 12.14
C GLU A 52 3.50 -7.30 11.66
N TYR A 53 3.63 -6.10 12.23
CA TYR A 53 2.73 -4.97 11.97
C TYR A 53 3.40 -3.76 11.36
N THR A 54 4.73 -3.74 11.29
CA THR A 54 5.52 -2.57 10.89
C THR A 54 6.36 -2.86 9.66
N HIS A 55 6.43 -1.85 8.78
CA HIS A 55 7.29 -1.87 7.59
C HIS A 55 8.15 -0.61 7.54
N TYR A 56 9.36 -0.72 7.01
CA TYR A 56 10.05 0.41 6.45
C TYR A 56 9.45 0.74 5.10
N GLU A 57 9.16 1.98 4.84
CA GLU A 57 8.59 2.44 3.58
C GLU A 57 9.39 3.63 3.07
N PHE A 58 9.96 3.48 1.88
CA PHE A 58 10.76 4.48 1.19
C PHE A 58 10.01 4.91 -0.05
N GLU A 59 9.65 6.19 -0.12
CA GLU A 59 8.86 6.74 -1.22
C GLU A 59 9.57 7.89 -1.90
N LYS A 60 9.43 7.97 -3.22
CA LYS A 60 9.94 9.09 -4.01
C LYS A 60 9.12 9.29 -5.28
N GLU A 61 8.81 10.53 -5.60
CA GLU A 61 8.20 10.89 -6.89
C GLU A 61 9.22 10.67 -8.01
N ILE A 62 8.78 10.01 -9.10
CA ILE A 62 9.59 9.67 -10.26
C ILE A 62 8.90 10.10 -11.55
N SER A 63 9.67 10.22 -12.64
CA SER A 63 9.15 10.48 -13.99
C SER A 63 9.18 9.25 -14.89
N ALA A 64 9.94 8.21 -14.53
CA ALA A 64 10.10 7.01 -15.34
C ALA A 64 8.80 6.20 -15.45
N GLU A 65 8.56 5.62 -16.63
CA GLU A 65 7.44 4.71 -16.88
C GLU A 65 7.74 3.27 -16.43
N ASN A 66 9.00 2.89 -16.52
CA ASN A 66 9.48 1.55 -16.21
C ASN A 66 10.44 1.60 -15.02
N ILE A 67 10.33 0.61 -14.14
CA ILE A 67 11.19 0.48 -12.95
C ILE A 67 12.69 0.44 -13.32
N ASN A 68 13.03 -0.19 -14.43
CA ASN A 68 14.42 -0.33 -14.89
C ASN A 68 14.99 0.95 -15.53
N GLU A 69 14.16 1.97 -15.77
CA GLU A 69 14.56 3.28 -16.31
C GLU A 69 14.79 4.33 -15.21
N ILE A 70 14.63 3.94 -13.96
CA ILE A 70 14.83 4.86 -12.83
C ILE A 70 16.32 5.06 -12.62
N GLU A 71 16.81 6.26 -12.92
CA GLU A 71 18.19 6.70 -12.70
C GLU A 71 18.27 7.65 -11.49
N ASP A 72 17.83 7.17 -10.34
CA ASP A 72 17.83 7.96 -9.11
C ASP A 72 18.84 7.38 -8.12
N PRO A 73 19.86 8.15 -7.67
CA PRO A 73 20.89 7.67 -6.75
C PRO A 73 20.35 7.20 -5.41
N GLU A 74 19.32 7.84 -4.88
CA GLU A 74 18.71 7.50 -3.60
C GLU A 74 17.97 6.17 -3.71
N ILE A 75 17.19 5.96 -4.77
CA ILE A 75 16.52 4.67 -5.03
C ILE A 75 17.55 3.56 -5.25
N SER A 76 18.64 3.85 -5.97
CA SER A 76 19.74 2.89 -6.15
C SER A 76 20.38 2.51 -4.81
N ASN A 77 20.54 3.46 -3.90
CA ASN A 77 21.04 3.20 -2.55
C ASN A 77 20.09 2.30 -1.74
N TRP A 78 18.78 2.51 -1.82
CA TRP A 78 17.80 1.64 -1.16
C TRP A 78 17.86 0.22 -1.72
N PHE A 79 17.98 0.07 -3.04
CA PHE A 79 18.12 -1.24 -3.69
C PHE A 79 19.38 -1.97 -3.22
N ASN A 80 20.50 -1.26 -3.14
CA ASN A 80 21.77 -1.83 -2.64
C ASN A 80 21.66 -2.21 -1.15
N GLN A 81 21.10 -1.34 -0.33
CA GLN A 81 20.96 -1.57 1.11
C GLN A 81 20.14 -2.83 1.43
N TYR A 82 19.06 -3.05 0.69
CA TYR A 82 18.15 -4.18 0.89
C TYR A 82 18.35 -5.30 -0.12
N GLN A 83 19.43 -5.25 -0.88
CA GLN A 83 19.80 -6.28 -1.87
C GLN A 83 18.66 -6.59 -2.86
N ILE A 84 17.97 -5.55 -3.32
CA ILE A 84 16.92 -5.68 -4.31
C ILE A 84 17.56 -5.88 -5.70
N PRO A 85 17.22 -6.97 -6.40
CA PRO A 85 17.74 -7.22 -7.75
C PRO A 85 17.30 -6.16 -8.75
N LYS A 86 18.07 -5.98 -9.82
CA LYS A 86 17.77 -5.01 -10.89
C LYS A 86 16.83 -5.54 -11.98
N ASN A 87 16.68 -6.86 -12.11
CA ASN A 87 15.87 -7.49 -13.16
C ASN A 87 14.41 -7.60 -12.76
N LEU A 88 13.77 -6.47 -12.49
CA LEU A 88 12.39 -6.40 -12.06
C LEU A 88 11.45 -6.28 -13.27
N HIS A 89 10.31 -6.97 -13.20
CA HIS A 89 9.23 -6.89 -14.17
C HIS A 89 7.88 -6.77 -13.47
N PRO A 90 6.84 -6.24 -14.13
CA PRO A 90 5.50 -6.15 -13.53
C PRO A 90 4.94 -7.54 -13.20
N THR A 91 4.46 -7.72 -11.97
CA THR A 91 3.87 -8.98 -11.51
C THR A 91 2.39 -8.87 -11.22
N ALA A 92 1.93 -7.71 -10.78
CA ALA A 92 0.52 -7.43 -10.51
C ALA A 92 0.22 -5.94 -10.70
N SER A 93 -1.00 -5.66 -11.17
CA SER A 93 -1.51 -4.29 -11.27
C SER A 93 -2.97 -4.26 -10.85
N PHE A 94 -3.37 -3.26 -10.08
CA PHE A 94 -4.75 -3.05 -9.67
C PHE A 94 -5.02 -1.56 -9.37
N THR A 95 -6.29 -1.18 -9.39
CA THR A 95 -6.72 0.18 -9.12
C THR A 95 -7.56 0.24 -7.85
N THR A 96 -7.23 1.15 -6.95
CA THR A 96 -7.96 1.41 -5.72
C THR A 96 -8.60 2.80 -5.76
N LEU A 97 -9.88 2.85 -5.45
CA LEU A 97 -10.59 4.08 -5.14
C LEU A 97 -10.57 4.23 -3.61
N ARG A 98 -9.85 5.22 -3.12
CA ARG A 98 -9.61 5.44 -1.68
C ARG A 98 -10.30 6.69 -1.17
N ASN A 99 -11.10 6.56 -0.13
CA ASN A 99 -11.56 7.68 0.69
C ASN A 99 -10.73 7.74 1.96
N VAL A 100 -10.23 8.91 2.33
CA VAL A 100 -9.39 9.13 3.51
C VAL A 100 -10.04 10.11 4.47
N TYR A 101 -10.00 9.77 5.76
CA TYR A 101 -10.31 10.68 6.85
C TYR A 101 -9.11 10.73 7.81
N ALA A 102 -8.56 11.93 8.01
CA ALA A 102 -7.41 12.14 8.89
C ALA A 102 -7.85 12.33 10.34
N PHE A 103 -7.27 11.52 11.23
CA PHE A 103 -7.28 11.73 12.68
C PHE A 103 -5.96 12.32 13.14
N GLU A 104 -5.85 12.69 14.41
CA GLU A 104 -4.63 13.30 14.98
C GLU A 104 -3.39 12.38 14.80
N ASN A 105 -3.55 11.07 15.01
CA ASN A 105 -2.45 10.10 15.05
C ASN A 105 -2.54 9.02 13.98
N GLY A 106 -3.45 9.16 13.04
CA GLY A 106 -3.63 8.17 11.97
C GLY A 106 -4.65 8.55 10.93
N GLU A 107 -4.78 7.74 9.91
CA GLU A 107 -5.72 7.93 8.83
C GLU A 107 -6.63 6.71 8.69
N LEU A 108 -7.92 6.95 8.59
CA LEU A 108 -8.91 5.93 8.25
C LEU A 108 -9.10 5.93 6.73
N CYS A 109 -8.82 4.80 6.11
CA CYS A 109 -8.94 4.61 4.67
C CYS A 109 -10.07 3.63 4.36
N LEU A 110 -10.98 4.02 3.47
CA LEU A 110 -11.99 3.15 2.90
C LEU A 110 -11.63 2.89 1.45
N ASP A 111 -11.27 1.66 1.15
CA ASP A 111 -10.77 1.24 -0.15
C ASP A 111 -11.79 0.38 -0.88
N LYS A 112 -12.00 0.70 -2.16
CA LYS A 112 -12.60 -0.17 -3.15
C LYS A 112 -11.54 -0.51 -4.17
N THR A 113 -11.11 -1.76 -4.21
CA THR A 113 -10.02 -2.21 -5.09
C THR A 113 -10.53 -3.10 -6.20
N TYR A 114 -10.19 -2.73 -7.43
CA TYR A 114 -10.52 -3.47 -8.65
C TYR A 114 -9.31 -4.31 -9.05
N TYR A 115 -9.42 -5.61 -8.88
CA TYR A 115 -8.47 -6.60 -9.38
C TYR A 115 -8.86 -7.07 -10.78
N LYS A 116 -8.15 -8.04 -11.33
CA LYS A 116 -8.41 -8.57 -12.66
C LYS A 116 -9.79 -9.24 -12.76
N ASN A 117 -10.14 -10.07 -11.78
CA ASN A 117 -11.33 -10.91 -11.81
C ASN A 117 -12.36 -10.57 -10.72
N HIS A 118 -12.01 -9.78 -9.72
CA HIS A 118 -12.93 -9.42 -8.63
C HIS A 118 -12.72 -8.00 -8.10
N THR A 119 -13.61 -7.59 -7.22
CA THR A 119 -13.55 -6.30 -6.51
C THR A 119 -13.66 -6.55 -5.01
N ASP A 120 -12.76 -5.95 -4.25
CA ASP A 120 -12.75 -6.00 -2.79
C ASP A 120 -13.03 -4.63 -2.16
N TYR A 121 -13.54 -4.69 -0.93
CA TYR A 121 -13.71 -3.54 -0.05
C TYR A 121 -12.91 -3.76 1.22
N GLU A 122 -12.17 -2.74 1.66
CA GLU A 122 -11.27 -2.81 2.79
C GLU A 122 -11.36 -1.54 3.63
N ILE A 123 -11.26 -1.71 4.94
CA ILE A 123 -11.09 -0.60 5.88
C ILE A 123 -9.69 -0.75 6.46
N GLU A 124 -8.89 0.29 6.35
CA GLU A 124 -7.54 0.36 6.89
C GLU A 124 -7.44 1.52 7.88
N TYR A 125 -6.63 1.34 8.92
CA TYR A 125 -6.20 2.41 9.78
C TYR A 125 -4.67 2.48 9.76
N GLU A 126 -4.13 3.55 9.22
CA GLU A 126 -2.69 3.76 9.05
C GLU A 126 -2.19 4.74 10.12
N TYR A 127 -1.10 4.40 10.82
CA TYR A 127 -0.51 5.27 11.84
C TYR A 127 0.28 6.41 11.19
N THR A 128 0.05 7.62 11.67
CA THR A 128 0.89 8.80 11.37
C THR A 128 1.81 9.15 12.53
N SER A 129 1.51 8.64 13.73
CA SER A 129 2.37 8.70 14.91
C SER A 129 2.14 7.48 15.80
N ASP A 130 3.05 7.22 16.73
CA ASP A 130 2.96 6.07 17.63
C ASP A 130 1.84 6.26 18.66
N HIS A 131 0.95 5.29 18.77
CA HIS A 131 -0.17 5.25 19.70
C HIS A 131 -0.80 3.85 19.75
N ASP A 132 -1.78 3.63 20.67
CA ASP A 132 -2.58 2.41 20.67
C ASP A 132 -3.65 2.43 19.57
N GLY A 133 -3.20 2.24 18.33
CA GLY A 133 -4.05 2.29 17.14
C GLY A 133 -5.03 1.14 17.05
N ILE A 134 -4.73 -0.03 17.61
CA ILE A 134 -5.64 -1.18 17.63
C ILE A 134 -6.88 -0.84 18.48
N HIS A 135 -6.68 -0.30 19.66
CA HIS A 135 -7.79 0.14 20.53
C HIS A 135 -8.60 1.24 19.85
N PHE A 136 -7.93 2.25 19.31
CA PHE A 136 -8.58 3.35 18.60
C PHE A 136 -9.39 2.88 17.40
N PHE A 137 -8.81 2.03 16.56
CA PHE A 137 -9.49 1.48 15.39
C PHE A 137 -10.71 0.65 15.77
N ASN A 138 -10.61 -0.20 16.79
CA ASN A 138 -11.74 -0.96 17.30
C ASN A 138 -12.84 -0.06 17.87
N SER A 139 -12.52 1.06 18.49
CA SER A 139 -13.54 2.02 18.99
C SER A 139 -14.37 2.62 17.84
N ILE A 140 -13.81 2.73 16.64
CA ILE A 140 -14.55 3.14 15.44
C ILE A 140 -15.39 1.98 14.92
N LEU A 141 -14.80 0.80 14.73
CA LEU A 141 -15.42 -0.38 14.10
C LEU A 141 -16.61 -0.92 14.91
N GLU A 142 -16.53 -0.90 16.25
CA GLU A 142 -17.56 -1.42 17.14
C GLU A 142 -18.91 -0.69 16.97
N LYS A 143 -18.90 0.58 16.61
CA LYS A 143 -20.12 1.35 16.31
C LYS A 143 -20.90 0.79 15.12
N TYR A 144 -20.25 -0.02 14.29
CA TYR A 144 -20.83 -0.65 13.09
C TYR A 144 -20.92 -2.17 13.23
N GLY A 145 -20.72 -2.70 14.44
CA GLY A 145 -20.75 -4.14 14.70
C GLY A 145 -19.53 -4.90 14.15
N LEU A 146 -18.43 -4.21 13.90
CA LEU A 146 -17.19 -4.77 13.38
C LEU A 146 -16.10 -4.77 14.45
N LYS A 147 -15.10 -5.62 14.27
CA LYS A 147 -13.92 -5.68 15.13
C LYS A 147 -12.71 -6.12 14.30
N TRP A 148 -11.59 -5.41 14.47
CA TRP A 148 -10.31 -5.86 13.96
C TRP A 148 -9.76 -6.98 14.86
N VAL A 149 -9.37 -8.07 14.24
CA VAL A 149 -8.77 -9.24 14.92
C VAL A 149 -7.36 -9.49 14.38
N LYS A 150 -7.19 -9.34 13.08
CA LYS A 150 -5.90 -9.50 12.38
C LYS A 150 -5.96 -8.78 11.03
N ASN A 151 -4.80 -8.51 10.48
CA ASN A 151 -4.73 -7.99 9.11
C ASN A 151 -5.18 -9.04 8.11
N CYS A 152 -5.93 -8.62 7.09
CA CYS A 152 -6.20 -9.44 5.92
C CYS A 152 -4.93 -9.61 5.07
N PRO A 153 -4.90 -10.55 4.12
CA PRO A 153 -3.82 -10.64 3.14
C PRO A 153 -3.64 -9.29 2.42
N SER A 154 -2.40 -8.91 2.14
CA SER A 154 -2.10 -7.65 1.45
C SER A 154 -2.76 -7.60 0.06
N LYS A 155 -3.01 -6.39 -0.44
CA LYS A 155 -3.58 -6.19 -1.78
C LYS A 155 -2.74 -6.88 -2.87
N ILE A 156 -1.41 -6.84 -2.77
CA ILE A 156 -0.55 -7.58 -3.71
C ILE A 156 -0.72 -9.09 -3.61
N ALA A 157 -0.83 -9.64 -2.41
CA ALA A 157 -1.05 -11.09 -2.24
C ALA A 157 -2.40 -11.52 -2.85
N ARG A 158 -3.44 -10.70 -2.68
CA ARG A 158 -4.76 -10.94 -3.31
C ARG A 158 -4.69 -10.81 -4.83
N ALA A 159 -3.97 -9.82 -5.36
CA ALA A 159 -3.81 -9.63 -6.79
C ALA A 159 -3.05 -10.77 -7.47
N LEU A 160 -2.04 -11.34 -6.81
CA LEU A 160 -1.25 -12.46 -7.34
C LEU A 160 -2.03 -13.78 -7.33
N ASN A 161 -3.07 -13.89 -6.51
CA ASN A 161 -3.94 -15.08 -6.41
C ASN A 161 -5.28 -14.92 -7.14
N ASP A 162 -5.46 -13.84 -7.90
CA ASP A 162 -6.69 -13.51 -8.65
C ASP A 162 -6.73 -14.15 -10.11
#